data_9372a6230fc3d6a3c3f8f5d5629fa790
#
_entry.id   9372a6230fc3d6a3c3f8f5d5629fa790
#
_cell.length_a   1.000
_cell.length_b   1.000
_cell.length_c   1.000
_cell.angle_alpha   90.00
_cell.angle_beta   90.00
_cell.angle_gamma   90.00
#
_symmetry.space_group_name_H-M   'P 1'
#
loop_
_entity.id
_entity.type
_entity.pdbx_description
1 polymer ?
#
loop_
_entity_poly.entity_id
_entity_poly.type
_entity_poly.pdbx_seq_one_letter_code
_entity_poly.pdbx_strand_id
1 'polypeptide(L)'
;MGLFIAIEGGDGSGKGTHTELLLQYMLEQGKAASKISFPRYGEDSAYYVEKYLNGAYGQADDVPADLGVLPYAIDRYAASSGLRKSLADKDSVVIADRYMASNLAHQGTKIDDTAARKEFYERTKLTEYGVLGIPKPDKTIVLVMPTEHAQANVDKKDARIYTELKRDIHEANAEHLDKAKANFEELCELYPGEFTAVLCTDNSGSMRTIEDIQAEIRSQIA
;
A
#
# COMPACT_ATOMS: atom_id res chain seq x y z
N MET A 1 -4.47 -10.64 20.12
CA MET A 1 -3.95 -10.93 18.76
C MET A 1 -2.64 -10.19 18.61
N GLY A 2 -1.76 -10.67 17.75
CA GLY A 2 -0.54 -9.95 17.34
C GLY A 2 -0.83 -8.62 16.66
N LEU A 3 0.19 -7.84 16.43
CA LEU A 3 0.12 -6.51 15.81
C LEU A 3 0.23 -6.63 14.28
N PHE A 4 -0.71 -6.03 13.55
CA PHE A 4 -0.70 -5.97 12.09
C PHE A 4 -0.51 -4.54 11.59
N ILE A 5 0.60 -4.29 10.91
CA ILE A 5 0.98 -2.97 10.39
C ILE A 5 1.02 -3.02 8.87
N ALA A 6 0.48 -2.01 8.20
CA ALA A 6 0.67 -1.80 6.77
C ALA A 6 1.52 -0.55 6.51
N ILE A 7 2.51 -0.67 5.63
CA ILE A 7 3.30 0.46 5.12
C ILE A 7 2.83 0.75 3.69
N GLU A 8 2.34 1.94 3.48
CA GLU A 8 1.68 2.37 2.26
C GLU A 8 2.34 3.63 1.66
N GLY A 9 1.92 4.04 0.49
CA GLY A 9 2.39 5.23 -0.22
C GLY A 9 2.62 4.97 -1.70
N GLY A 10 2.91 6.00 -2.47
CA GLY A 10 3.17 5.94 -3.90
C GLY A 10 4.41 5.13 -4.28
N ASP A 11 4.55 4.82 -5.57
CA ASP A 11 5.78 4.18 -6.07
C ASP A 11 6.98 5.09 -5.88
N GLY A 12 8.11 4.50 -5.46
CA GLY A 12 9.32 5.27 -5.14
C GLY A 12 9.34 5.91 -3.75
N SER A 13 8.27 5.82 -2.94
CA SER A 13 8.21 6.44 -1.59
C SER A 13 9.09 5.78 -0.53
N GLY A 14 9.78 4.68 -0.87
CA GLY A 14 10.67 3.99 0.08
C GLY A 14 9.97 2.93 0.94
N LYS A 15 8.73 2.55 0.65
CA LYS A 15 7.97 1.53 1.40
C LYS A 15 8.79 0.27 1.71
N GLY A 16 9.34 -0.36 0.69
CA GLY A 16 10.11 -1.61 0.87
C GLY A 16 11.29 -1.43 1.83
N THR A 17 12.02 -0.31 1.73
CA THR A 17 13.12 0.02 2.65
C THR A 17 12.62 0.17 4.07
N HIS A 18 11.56 0.96 4.26
CA HIS A 18 11.01 1.21 5.59
C HIS A 18 10.34 -0.01 6.21
N THR A 19 9.71 -0.87 5.38
CA THR A 19 9.18 -2.17 5.83
C THR A 19 10.29 -3.09 6.33
N GLU A 20 11.40 -3.17 5.61
CA GLU A 20 12.54 -4.01 6.02
C GLU A 20 13.20 -3.50 7.30
N LEU A 21 13.43 -2.19 7.40
CA LEU A 21 14.00 -1.58 8.62
C LEU A 21 13.08 -1.74 9.84
N LEU A 22 11.76 -1.68 9.63
CA LEU A 22 10.80 -1.92 10.70
C LEU A 22 10.79 -3.41 11.12
N LEU A 23 10.88 -4.33 10.15
CA LEU A 23 10.99 -5.76 10.44
C LEU A 23 12.23 -6.05 11.31
N GLN A 24 13.40 -5.55 10.91
CA GLN A 24 14.63 -5.72 11.67
C GLN A 24 14.50 -5.16 13.09
N TYR A 25 13.96 -3.95 13.22
CA TYR A 25 13.73 -3.34 14.54
C TYR A 25 12.83 -4.22 15.42
N MET A 26 11.72 -4.76 14.89
CA MET A 26 10.83 -5.62 15.67
C MET A 26 11.50 -6.92 16.11
N LEU A 27 12.33 -7.52 15.25
CA LEU A 27 13.13 -8.70 15.58
C LEU A 27 14.16 -8.40 16.69
N GLU A 28 14.82 -7.25 16.63
CA GLU A 28 15.75 -6.79 17.68
C GLU A 28 15.05 -6.55 19.03
N GLN A 29 13.76 -6.17 19.01
CA GLN A 29 12.93 -6.07 20.21
C GLN A 29 12.42 -7.44 20.71
N GLY A 30 12.87 -8.53 20.11
CA GLY A 30 12.47 -9.89 20.50
C GLY A 30 11.07 -10.30 20.08
N LYS A 31 10.43 -9.58 19.14
CA LYS A 31 9.11 -9.93 18.60
C LYS A 31 9.21 -11.02 17.54
N ALA A 32 8.18 -11.86 17.44
CA ALA A 32 8.02 -12.80 16.33
C ALA A 32 7.52 -12.03 15.09
N ALA A 33 8.42 -11.27 14.44
CA ALA A 33 8.06 -10.39 13.33
C ALA A 33 8.20 -11.10 11.98
N SER A 34 7.29 -10.79 11.06
CA SER A 34 7.31 -11.26 9.68
C SER A 34 6.81 -10.19 8.72
N LYS A 35 7.23 -10.31 7.44
CA LYS A 35 6.82 -9.41 6.37
C LYS A 35 5.99 -10.16 5.32
N ILE A 36 5.01 -9.46 4.76
CA ILE A 36 4.27 -9.86 3.58
C ILE A 36 4.19 -8.67 2.62
N SER A 37 4.22 -8.91 1.33
CA SER A 37 4.08 -7.84 0.32
C SER A 37 2.89 -8.13 -0.58
N PHE A 38 2.17 -7.10 -0.99
CA PHE A 38 1.07 -7.19 -1.95
C PHE A 38 1.31 -6.27 -3.15
N PRO A 39 0.98 -6.71 -4.37
CA PRO A 39 0.50 -8.06 -4.74
C PRO A 39 1.57 -9.13 -4.50
N ARG A 40 1.14 -10.36 -4.27
CA ARG A 40 2.03 -11.53 -4.10
C ARG A 40 2.38 -12.13 -5.46
N TYR A 41 3.14 -11.39 -6.26
CA TYR A 41 3.53 -11.82 -7.60
C TYR A 41 4.12 -13.23 -7.61
N GLY A 42 3.71 -14.03 -8.60
CA GLY A 42 4.08 -15.44 -8.72
C GLY A 42 3.18 -16.43 -7.98
N GLU A 43 2.28 -15.94 -7.09
CA GLU A 43 1.24 -16.77 -6.48
C GLU A 43 0.01 -16.82 -7.40
N ASP A 44 -0.70 -17.97 -7.41
CA ASP A 44 -1.91 -18.15 -8.22
C ASP A 44 -2.97 -17.07 -7.97
N SER A 45 -3.03 -16.55 -6.75
CA SER A 45 -3.98 -15.49 -6.36
C SER A 45 -3.67 -14.13 -6.98
N ALA A 46 -2.41 -13.88 -7.37
CA ALA A 46 -1.98 -12.65 -8.03
C ALA A 46 -2.18 -12.68 -9.57
N TYR A 47 -2.58 -13.80 -10.14
CA TYR A 47 -2.75 -13.96 -11.60
C TYR A 47 -3.56 -12.82 -12.24
N TYR A 48 -4.70 -12.47 -11.66
CA TYR A 48 -5.56 -11.42 -12.22
C TYR A 48 -4.97 -10.02 -12.03
N VAL A 49 -4.18 -9.80 -10.96
CA VAL A 49 -3.44 -8.55 -10.77
C VAL A 49 -2.40 -8.39 -11.86
N GLU A 50 -1.61 -9.44 -12.14
CA GLU A 50 -0.60 -9.43 -13.19
C GLU A 50 -1.22 -9.18 -14.56
N LYS A 51 -2.35 -9.82 -14.88
CA LYS A 51 -3.09 -9.56 -16.12
C LYS A 51 -3.58 -8.12 -16.22
N TYR A 52 -4.10 -7.56 -15.13
CA TYR A 52 -4.56 -6.17 -15.08
C TYR A 52 -3.39 -5.20 -15.32
N LEU A 53 -2.30 -5.34 -14.59
CA LEU A 53 -1.13 -4.46 -14.69
C LEU A 53 -0.43 -4.55 -16.06
N ASN A 54 -0.52 -5.68 -16.74
CA ASN A 54 -0.03 -5.88 -18.10
C ASN A 54 -1.04 -5.47 -19.20
N GLY A 55 -2.18 -4.82 -18.82
CA GLY A 55 -3.14 -4.26 -19.76
C GLY A 55 -4.06 -5.29 -20.44
N ALA A 56 -4.14 -6.53 -19.93
CA ALA A 56 -4.99 -7.57 -20.52
C ALA A 56 -6.51 -7.23 -20.49
N TYR A 57 -6.91 -6.27 -19.63
CA TYR A 57 -8.29 -5.80 -19.48
C TYR A 57 -8.51 -4.39 -20.02
N GLY A 58 -7.56 -3.86 -20.78
CA GLY A 58 -7.53 -2.48 -21.25
C GLY A 58 -6.55 -1.62 -20.46
N GLN A 59 -6.55 -0.31 -20.73
CA GLN A 59 -5.77 0.65 -19.97
C GLN A 59 -6.38 0.86 -18.57
N ALA A 60 -5.65 1.54 -17.69
CA ALA A 60 -6.11 1.79 -16.34
C ALA A 60 -7.52 2.41 -16.28
N ASP A 61 -7.82 3.35 -17.16
CA ASP A 61 -9.09 4.09 -17.22
C ASP A 61 -10.23 3.30 -17.89
N ASP A 62 -9.92 2.24 -18.65
CA ASP A 62 -10.94 1.39 -19.29
C ASP A 62 -11.64 0.48 -18.25
N VAL A 63 -10.99 0.23 -17.11
CA VAL A 63 -11.52 -0.65 -16.05
C VAL A 63 -12.14 0.21 -14.94
N PRO A 64 -13.46 0.11 -14.69
CA PRO A 64 -14.10 0.84 -13.59
C PRO A 64 -13.42 0.60 -12.23
N ALA A 65 -13.40 1.61 -11.37
CA ALA A 65 -12.73 1.54 -10.06
C ALA A 65 -13.17 0.32 -9.23
N ASP A 66 -14.48 0.08 -9.15
CA ASP A 66 -15.05 -1.05 -8.40
C ASP A 66 -14.63 -2.43 -8.94
N LEU A 67 -14.31 -2.55 -10.21
CA LEU A 67 -13.78 -3.78 -10.80
C LEU A 67 -12.27 -3.87 -10.65
N GLY A 68 -11.56 -2.73 -10.73
CA GLY A 68 -10.11 -2.66 -10.57
C GLY A 68 -9.63 -3.06 -9.17
N VAL A 69 -10.48 -2.95 -8.13
CA VAL A 69 -10.12 -3.38 -6.77
C VAL A 69 -10.15 -4.90 -6.58
N LEU A 70 -10.97 -5.63 -7.35
CA LEU A 70 -11.25 -7.05 -7.10
C LEU A 70 -10.02 -7.96 -7.24
N PRO A 71 -9.16 -7.84 -8.26
CA PRO A 71 -7.94 -8.64 -8.37
C PRO A 71 -7.08 -8.58 -7.10
N TYR A 72 -6.87 -7.40 -6.57
CA TYR A 72 -6.08 -7.19 -5.36
C TYR A 72 -6.77 -7.72 -4.09
N ALA A 73 -8.10 -7.60 -4.02
CA ALA A 73 -8.89 -8.17 -2.93
C ALA A 73 -8.82 -9.71 -2.92
N ILE A 74 -8.84 -10.36 -4.10
CA ILE A 74 -8.66 -11.82 -4.23
C ILE A 74 -7.32 -12.25 -3.67
N ASP A 75 -6.24 -11.54 -4.00
CA ASP A 75 -4.90 -11.87 -3.51
C ASP A 75 -4.79 -11.70 -1.99
N ARG A 76 -5.35 -10.62 -1.41
CA ARG A 76 -5.40 -10.43 0.05
C ARG A 76 -6.29 -11.47 0.73
N TYR A 77 -7.41 -11.84 0.13
CA TYR A 77 -8.28 -12.89 0.66
C TYR A 77 -7.57 -14.25 0.73
N ALA A 78 -6.86 -14.62 -0.33
CA ALA A 78 -6.07 -15.85 -0.35
C ALA A 78 -4.99 -15.89 0.74
N ALA A 79 -4.37 -14.74 1.07
CA ALA A 79 -3.40 -14.61 2.16
C ALA A 79 -4.03 -14.65 3.56
N SER A 80 -5.35 -14.39 3.69
CA SER A 80 -6.01 -14.11 4.97
C SER A 80 -5.89 -15.23 6.00
N SER A 81 -5.94 -16.50 5.57
CA SER A 81 -5.78 -17.64 6.48
C SER A 81 -4.38 -17.68 7.11
N GLY A 82 -3.34 -17.44 6.29
CA GLY A 82 -1.96 -17.34 6.76
C GLY A 82 -1.76 -16.16 7.72
N LEU A 83 -2.29 -14.98 7.35
CA LEU A 83 -2.23 -13.78 8.19
C LEU A 83 -2.86 -14.01 9.55
N ARG A 84 -4.07 -14.61 9.62
CA ARG A 84 -4.73 -14.92 10.90
C ARG A 84 -3.91 -15.86 11.75
N LYS A 85 -3.26 -16.88 11.14
CA LYS A 85 -2.37 -17.80 11.86
C LYS A 85 -1.16 -17.07 12.43
N SER A 86 -0.52 -16.22 11.64
CA SER A 86 0.63 -15.41 12.09
C SER A 86 0.23 -14.45 13.22
N LEU A 87 -0.97 -13.89 13.19
CA LEU A 87 -1.49 -12.95 14.19
C LEU A 87 -2.15 -13.63 15.41
N ALA A 88 -2.20 -14.95 15.46
CA ALA A 88 -2.80 -15.67 16.60
C ALA A 88 -1.98 -15.50 17.90
N ASP A 89 -0.67 -15.37 17.79
CA ASP A 89 0.21 -15.06 18.92
C ASP A 89 0.20 -13.55 19.19
N LYS A 90 0.02 -13.16 20.46
CA LYS A 90 0.00 -11.76 20.91
C LYS A 90 1.36 -11.04 20.77
N ASP A 91 2.45 -11.79 20.75
CA ASP A 91 3.81 -11.26 20.62
C ASP A 91 4.28 -11.23 19.16
N SER A 92 3.44 -11.68 18.23
CA SER A 92 3.73 -11.62 16.79
C SER A 92 3.49 -10.22 16.22
N VAL A 93 4.27 -9.87 15.20
CA VAL A 93 4.10 -8.66 14.39
C VAL A 93 4.11 -9.04 12.91
N VAL A 94 3.08 -8.66 12.18
CA VAL A 94 3.07 -8.78 10.71
C VAL A 94 3.13 -7.40 10.09
N ILE A 95 4.06 -7.20 9.15
CA ILE A 95 4.24 -5.95 8.44
C ILE A 95 3.95 -6.17 6.96
N ALA A 96 2.94 -5.50 6.43
CA ALA A 96 2.61 -5.54 5.01
C ALA A 96 3.28 -4.38 4.26
N ASP A 97 4.00 -4.69 3.17
CA ASP A 97 4.39 -3.72 2.14
C ASP A 97 3.26 -3.65 1.12
N ARG A 98 2.49 -2.58 1.15
CA ARG A 98 1.19 -2.36 0.52
C ARG A 98 0.08 -3.23 1.13
N TYR A 99 -1.10 -2.68 1.14
CA TYR A 99 -2.34 -3.35 1.51
C TYR A 99 -3.54 -2.70 0.83
N MET A 100 -4.64 -2.50 1.54
CA MET A 100 -5.87 -1.96 0.94
C MET A 100 -5.76 -0.47 0.56
N ALA A 101 -5.00 0.36 1.29
CA ALA A 101 -4.89 1.79 0.98
C ALA A 101 -4.29 2.03 -0.42
N SER A 102 -3.33 1.20 -0.86
CA SER A 102 -2.86 1.22 -2.25
C SER A 102 -4.01 1.04 -3.25
N ASN A 103 -4.93 0.11 -2.97
CA ASN A 103 -6.09 -0.15 -3.82
C ASN A 103 -7.03 1.07 -3.88
N LEU A 104 -7.35 1.65 -2.72
CA LEU A 104 -8.16 2.86 -2.60
C LEU A 104 -7.54 4.03 -3.35
N ALA A 105 -6.26 4.31 -3.11
CA ALA A 105 -5.57 5.45 -3.69
C ALA A 105 -5.46 5.34 -5.22
N HIS A 106 -5.02 4.19 -5.74
CA HIS A 106 -4.83 4.00 -7.18
C HIS A 106 -6.14 3.87 -7.96
N GLN A 107 -7.13 3.14 -7.46
CA GLN A 107 -8.41 3.03 -8.16
C GLN A 107 -9.28 4.28 -7.97
N GLY A 108 -9.12 4.98 -6.86
CA GLY A 108 -9.78 6.26 -6.59
C GLY A 108 -9.42 7.38 -7.57
N THR A 109 -8.28 7.28 -8.29
CA THR A 109 -7.89 8.28 -9.32
C THR A 109 -8.90 8.38 -10.47
N LYS A 110 -9.72 7.37 -10.66
CA LYS A 110 -10.75 7.28 -11.71
C LYS A 110 -12.06 8.00 -11.34
N ILE A 111 -12.15 8.53 -10.12
CA ILE A 111 -13.35 9.16 -9.57
C ILE A 111 -13.00 10.59 -9.19
N ASP A 112 -13.37 11.55 -10.02
CA ASP A 112 -13.04 12.97 -9.81
C ASP A 112 -13.91 13.60 -8.71
N ASP A 113 -15.19 13.20 -8.59
CA ASP A 113 -16.09 13.70 -7.55
C ASP A 113 -15.70 13.15 -6.17
N THR A 114 -15.40 14.04 -5.22
CA THR A 114 -14.92 13.68 -3.88
C THR A 114 -15.96 12.89 -3.08
N ALA A 115 -17.26 13.20 -3.21
CA ALA A 115 -18.29 12.46 -2.48
C ALA A 115 -18.43 11.04 -3.03
N ALA A 116 -18.44 10.86 -4.35
CA ALA A 116 -18.48 9.56 -5.00
C ALA A 116 -17.21 8.74 -4.68
N ARG A 117 -16.03 9.40 -4.62
CA ARG A 117 -14.77 8.75 -4.24
C ARG A 117 -14.80 8.27 -2.77
N LYS A 118 -15.34 9.06 -1.86
CA LYS A 118 -15.54 8.64 -0.46
C LYS A 118 -16.50 7.45 -0.37
N GLU A 119 -17.60 7.45 -1.12
CA GLU A 119 -18.50 6.29 -1.18
C GLU A 119 -17.80 5.04 -1.71
N PHE A 120 -16.94 5.19 -2.72
CA PHE A 120 -16.10 4.10 -3.22
C PHE A 120 -15.16 3.56 -2.14
N TYR A 121 -14.51 4.43 -1.35
CA TYR A 121 -13.66 4.01 -0.23
C TYR A 121 -14.45 3.19 0.81
N GLU A 122 -15.60 3.68 1.23
CA GLU A 122 -16.44 2.97 2.21
C GLU A 122 -16.94 1.62 1.68
N ARG A 123 -17.38 1.58 0.42
CA ARG A 123 -17.83 0.35 -0.23
C ARG A 123 -16.71 -0.68 -0.34
N THR A 124 -15.51 -0.26 -0.71
CA THR A 124 -14.34 -1.14 -0.80
C THR A 124 -13.94 -1.67 0.58
N LYS A 125 -13.88 -0.81 1.60
CA LYS A 125 -13.62 -1.19 3.00
C LYS A 125 -14.64 -2.20 3.51
N LEU A 126 -15.93 -1.93 3.26
CA LEU A 126 -17.02 -2.85 3.63
C LEU A 126 -16.86 -4.21 2.94
N THR A 127 -16.54 -4.20 1.65
CA THR A 127 -16.34 -5.44 0.87
C THR A 127 -15.17 -6.25 1.42
N GLU A 128 -14.00 -5.66 1.57
CA GLU A 128 -12.81 -6.39 1.98
C GLU A 128 -12.84 -6.79 3.46
N TYR A 129 -13.12 -5.85 4.36
CA TYR A 129 -13.08 -6.13 5.80
C TYR A 129 -14.37 -6.74 6.33
N GLY A 130 -15.53 -6.26 5.84
CA GLY A 130 -16.84 -6.70 6.32
C GLY A 130 -17.32 -8.00 5.67
N VAL A 131 -17.35 -8.06 4.33
CA VAL A 131 -17.93 -9.20 3.60
C VAL A 131 -16.92 -10.33 3.44
N LEU A 132 -15.72 -10.02 2.93
CA LEU A 132 -14.66 -11.02 2.71
C LEU A 132 -13.92 -11.38 4.00
N GLY A 133 -14.03 -10.55 5.04
CA GLY A 133 -13.38 -10.77 6.33
C GLY A 133 -11.86 -10.76 6.22
N ILE A 134 -11.27 -10.02 5.28
CA ILE A 134 -9.83 -9.84 5.16
C ILE A 134 -9.31 -9.16 6.44
N PRO A 135 -8.21 -9.62 7.06
CA PRO A 135 -7.68 -8.98 8.27
C PRO A 135 -7.42 -7.49 8.06
N LYS A 136 -7.94 -6.65 8.95
CA LYS A 136 -7.68 -5.21 8.94
C LYS A 136 -6.40 -4.90 9.70
N PRO A 137 -5.48 -4.07 9.17
CA PRO A 137 -4.33 -3.59 9.93
C PRO A 137 -4.75 -2.80 11.17
N ASP A 138 -4.01 -2.96 12.26
CA ASP A 138 -4.14 -2.15 13.47
C ASP A 138 -3.64 -0.73 13.22
N LYS A 139 -2.62 -0.60 12.34
CA LYS A 139 -2.03 0.66 11.90
C LYS A 139 -1.70 0.60 10.42
N THR A 140 -2.06 1.65 9.70
CA THR A 140 -1.62 1.88 8.33
C THR A 140 -0.82 3.18 8.26
N ILE A 141 0.45 3.08 7.92
CA ILE A 141 1.37 4.21 7.80
C ILE A 141 1.55 4.52 6.33
N VAL A 142 1.24 5.76 5.95
CA VAL A 142 1.32 6.23 4.58
C VAL A 142 2.53 7.14 4.42
N LEU A 143 3.51 6.70 3.63
CA LEU A 143 4.67 7.51 3.27
C LEU A 143 4.28 8.51 2.18
N VAL A 144 4.25 9.78 2.54
CA VAL A 144 3.93 10.87 1.62
C VAL A 144 5.22 11.46 1.08
N MET A 145 5.49 11.20 -0.20
CA MET A 145 6.69 11.67 -0.92
C MET A 145 6.28 12.52 -2.12
N PRO A 146 6.95 13.65 -2.37
CA PRO A 146 6.74 14.42 -3.59
C PRO A 146 7.03 13.58 -4.84
N THR A 147 6.18 13.72 -5.86
CA THR A 147 6.22 12.90 -7.07
C THR A 147 7.58 12.95 -7.79
N GLU A 148 8.24 14.11 -7.79
CA GLU A 148 9.57 14.28 -8.40
C GLU A 148 10.62 13.36 -7.76
N HIS A 149 10.65 13.29 -6.43
CA HIS A 149 11.57 12.42 -5.69
C HIS A 149 11.19 10.93 -5.86
N ALA A 150 9.89 10.65 -5.86
CA ALA A 150 9.37 9.30 -6.05
C ALA A 150 9.75 8.74 -7.42
N GLN A 151 9.59 9.51 -8.50
CA GLN A 151 9.98 9.12 -9.87
C GLN A 151 11.49 8.86 -9.99
N ALA A 152 12.33 9.74 -9.41
CA ALA A 152 13.77 9.56 -9.39
C ALA A 152 14.20 8.26 -8.68
N ASN A 153 13.43 7.80 -7.69
CA ASN A 153 13.67 6.53 -6.99
C ASN A 153 13.19 5.32 -7.81
N VAL A 154 12.08 5.45 -8.55
CA VAL A 154 11.58 4.38 -9.44
C VAL A 154 12.58 4.11 -10.56
N ASP A 155 13.16 5.16 -11.17
CA ASP A 155 14.11 5.03 -12.28
C ASP A 155 15.43 4.36 -11.87
N LYS A 156 15.75 4.29 -10.57
CA LYS A 156 16.92 3.60 -10.02
C LYS A 156 16.70 2.12 -9.72
N LYS A 157 15.44 1.64 -9.79
CA LYS A 157 15.13 0.22 -9.48
C LYS A 157 15.44 -0.69 -10.66
N ASP A 158 15.85 -1.92 -10.33
CA ASP A 158 16.05 -2.99 -11.30
C ASP A 158 14.75 -3.44 -11.98
N ALA A 159 14.89 -4.16 -13.11
CA ALA A 159 13.78 -4.73 -13.86
C ALA A 159 12.87 -5.62 -12.97
N ARG A 160 11.56 -5.60 -13.23
CA ARG A 160 10.56 -6.31 -12.44
C ARG A 160 10.31 -7.72 -12.94
N ILE A 161 9.92 -8.60 -12.03
CA ILE A 161 9.72 -10.04 -12.33
C ILE A 161 8.35 -10.27 -13.02
N TYR A 162 7.34 -9.43 -12.78
CA TYR A 162 5.94 -9.65 -13.22
C TYR A 162 5.57 -8.99 -14.55
N THR A 163 6.43 -8.14 -15.10
CA THR A 163 6.19 -7.46 -16.37
C THR A 163 7.48 -7.30 -17.16
N GLU A 164 7.39 -7.44 -18.48
CA GLU A 164 8.46 -7.11 -19.42
C GLU A 164 8.48 -5.60 -19.75
N LEU A 165 7.46 -4.87 -19.30
CA LEU A 165 7.36 -3.43 -19.50
C LEU A 165 8.24 -2.70 -18.48
N LYS A 166 8.91 -1.64 -18.91
CA LYS A 166 9.71 -0.78 -18.04
C LYS A 166 8.85 -0.14 -16.93
N ARG A 167 7.58 0.15 -17.22
CA ARG A 167 6.55 0.68 -16.30
C ARG A 167 5.24 -0.04 -16.57
N ASP A 168 4.47 -0.36 -15.53
CA ASP A 168 3.12 -0.88 -15.68
C ASP A 168 2.11 0.23 -16.06
N ILE A 169 0.83 -0.13 -16.26
CA ILE A 169 -0.20 0.81 -16.73
C ILE A 169 -0.45 2.00 -15.77
N HIS A 170 -0.12 1.87 -14.49
CA HIS A 170 -0.27 2.93 -13.49
C HIS A 170 0.97 3.84 -13.45
N GLU A 171 2.15 3.27 -13.54
CA GLU A 171 3.43 4.00 -13.45
C GLU A 171 3.80 4.75 -14.72
N ALA A 172 3.21 4.40 -15.85
CA ALA A 172 3.43 5.07 -17.13
C ALA A 172 2.83 6.49 -17.16
N ASN A 173 1.91 6.83 -16.25
CA ASN A 173 1.17 8.09 -16.24
C ASN A 173 1.50 8.94 -14.99
N ALA A 174 2.22 10.05 -15.18
CA ALA A 174 2.59 10.97 -14.10
C ALA A 174 1.36 11.60 -13.42
N GLU A 175 0.31 11.95 -14.20
CA GLU A 175 -0.95 12.47 -13.65
C GLU A 175 -1.63 11.46 -12.71
N HIS A 176 -1.60 10.18 -13.09
CA HIS A 176 -2.10 9.10 -12.22
C HIS A 176 -1.35 9.04 -10.90
N LEU A 177 -0.02 9.18 -10.92
CA LEU A 177 0.80 9.16 -9.70
C LEU A 177 0.51 10.36 -8.78
N ASP A 178 0.30 11.55 -9.34
CA ASP A 178 -0.09 12.74 -8.58
C ASP A 178 -1.48 12.59 -7.96
N LYS A 179 -2.46 12.09 -8.71
CA LYS A 179 -3.81 11.79 -8.21
C LYS A 179 -3.76 10.72 -7.11
N ALA A 180 -2.99 9.65 -7.30
CA ALA A 180 -2.85 8.60 -6.29
C ALA A 180 -2.22 9.12 -5.00
N LYS A 181 -1.19 10.00 -5.11
CA LYS A 181 -0.60 10.69 -3.95
C LYS A 181 -1.66 11.51 -3.21
N ALA A 182 -2.42 12.35 -3.93
CA ALA A 182 -3.49 13.16 -3.34
C ALA A 182 -4.54 12.27 -2.63
N ASN A 183 -4.89 11.12 -3.22
CA ASN A 183 -5.82 10.18 -2.61
C ASN A 183 -5.24 9.53 -1.33
N PHE A 184 -3.94 9.25 -1.26
CA PHE A 184 -3.31 8.80 -0.01
C PHE A 184 -3.39 9.86 1.09
N GLU A 185 -3.17 11.13 0.74
CA GLU A 185 -3.30 12.26 1.68
C GLU A 185 -4.76 12.41 2.13
N GLU A 186 -5.72 12.35 1.21
CA GLU A 186 -7.16 12.38 1.50
C GLU A 186 -7.60 11.23 2.43
N LEU A 187 -7.07 10.01 2.26
CA LEU A 187 -7.35 8.89 3.15
C LEU A 187 -6.89 9.18 4.59
N CYS A 188 -5.71 9.80 4.76
CA CYS A 188 -5.22 10.19 6.09
C CYS A 188 -6.09 11.28 6.73
N GLU A 189 -6.61 12.22 5.95
CA GLU A 189 -7.51 13.27 6.43
C GLU A 189 -8.89 12.73 6.79
N LEU A 190 -9.48 11.88 5.94
CA LEU A 190 -10.82 11.33 6.14
C LEU A 190 -10.88 10.29 7.26
N TYR A 191 -9.80 9.55 7.46
CA TYR A 191 -9.76 8.41 8.39
C TYR A 191 -8.51 8.43 9.28
N PRO A 192 -8.28 9.49 10.09
CA PRO A 192 -7.05 9.63 10.89
C PRO A 192 -6.88 8.56 11.97
N GLY A 193 -7.96 7.82 12.30
CA GLY A 193 -7.90 6.66 13.19
C GLY A 193 -7.40 5.37 12.51
N GLU A 194 -7.35 5.34 11.18
CA GLU A 194 -6.94 4.17 10.39
C GLU A 194 -5.62 4.41 9.64
N PHE A 195 -5.42 5.60 9.11
CA PHE A 195 -4.27 5.97 8.28
C PHE A 195 -3.50 7.12 8.93
N THR A 196 -2.18 6.96 9.01
CA THR A 196 -1.28 7.98 9.55
C THR A 196 -0.27 8.38 8.47
N ALA A 197 -0.26 9.66 8.10
CA ALA A 197 0.72 10.19 7.16
C ALA A 197 2.08 10.37 7.84
N VAL A 198 3.13 9.92 7.18
CA VAL A 198 4.53 10.22 7.50
C VAL A 198 5.14 10.94 6.31
N LEU A 199 5.45 12.24 6.51
CA LEU A 199 6.02 13.06 5.45
C LEU A 199 7.47 12.69 5.21
N CYS A 200 7.83 12.43 3.96
CA CYS A 200 9.23 12.13 3.58
C CYS A 200 10.08 13.39 3.39
N THR A 201 9.47 14.59 3.43
CA THR A 201 10.17 15.89 3.38
C THR A 201 9.97 16.67 4.67
N ASP A 202 10.88 17.56 4.96
CA ASP A 202 10.77 18.55 6.02
C ASP A 202 9.95 19.79 5.57
N ASN A 203 9.80 20.77 6.48
CA ASN A 203 9.07 22.00 6.21
C ASN A 203 9.71 22.90 5.13
N SER A 204 10.98 22.64 4.75
CA SER A 204 11.66 23.32 3.66
C SER A 204 11.44 22.63 2.30
N GLY A 205 10.78 21.47 2.29
CA GLY A 205 10.63 20.59 1.12
C GLY A 205 11.84 19.69 0.86
N SER A 206 12.86 19.72 1.75
CA SER A 206 14.03 18.85 1.62
C SER A 206 13.74 17.43 2.10
N MET A 207 14.35 16.43 1.44
CA MET A 207 14.19 15.04 1.85
C MET A 207 14.72 14.82 3.27
N ARG A 208 13.92 14.19 4.11
CA ARG A 208 14.32 13.73 5.44
C ARG A 208 15.21 12.50 5.32
N THR A 209 16.03 12.27 6.35
CA THR A 209 16.84 11.05 6.41
C THR A 209 15.98 9.80 6.61
N ILE A 210 16.50 8.65 6.20
CA ILE A 210 15.83 7.35 6.43
C ILE A 210 15.63 7.13 7.93
N GLU A 211 16.62 7.52 8.75
CA GLU A 211 16.61 7.41 10.20
C GLU A 211 15.48 8.23 10.84
N ASP A 212 15.29 9.48 10.40
CA ASP A 212 14.23 10.36 10.91
C ASP A 212 12.84 9.83 10.57
N ILE A 213 12.66 9.37 9.33
CA ILE A 213 11.39 8.76 8.89
C ILE A 213 11.13 7.47 9.69
N GLN A 214 12.14 6.63 9.89
CA GLN A 214 12.01 5.41 10.70
C GLN A 214 11.70 5.69 12.16
N ALA A 215 12.30 6.73 12.74
CA ALA A 215 12.02 7.13 14.12
C ALA A 215 10.54 7.53 14.27
N GLU A 216 9.99 8.28 13.31
CA GLU A 216 8.58 8.66 13.29
C GLU A 216 7.68 7.43 13.11
N ILE A 217 7.96 6.53 12.15
CA ILE A 217 7.21 5.27 11.95
C ILE A 217 7.15 4.49 13.27
N ARG A 218 8.28 4.31 13.95
CA ARG A 218 8.34 3.57 15.21
C ARG A 218 7.51 4.24 16.31
N SER A 219 7.47 5.56 16.35
CA SER A 219 6.66 6.31 17.32
C SER A 219 5.15 6.11 17.16
N GLN A 220 4.69 5.77 15.95
CA GLN A 220 3.26 5.53 15.67
C GLN A 220 2.78 4.13 16.10
N ILE A 221 3.70 3.24 16.44
CA ILE A 221 3.41 1.83 16.76
C ILE A 221 3.87 1.43 18.17
N ALA A 222 4.43 2.37 18.92
CA ALA A 222 4.89 2.19 20.30
C ALA A 222 3.72 2.08 21.30
#